data_983d1d61059d44c09928d9675cb5a447
#
_entry.id   983d1d61059d44c09928d9675cb5a447
#
_cell.length_a   1.000
_cell.length_b   1.000
_cell.length_c   1.000
_cell.angle_alpha   90.00
_cell.angle_beta   90.00
_cell.angle_gamma   90.00
#
_symmetry.space_group_name_H-M   'P 1'
#
loop_
_entity.id
_entity.type
_entity.pdbx_description
1 polymer ?
#
loop_
_entity_poly.entity_id
_entity_poly.type
_entity_poly.pdbx_seq_one_letter_code
_entity_poly.pdbx_strand_id
1 'polypeptide(L)'
;MKRFVLLILICGYSFASNYYVSNQGSDENPGTINSPFKTIQKAADVVAEGDIINLLEGSYHEEVTLNNTSGSQGEPIIFQPFNNDRVIIDGTRPITSLWTNHQGNIWKTELDFDVWQLFLDREEQVMARWPNANFKDGSVWDKENHWAHGTMDQSCLLYTSPSPRDGRI
;
A
#
# COMPACT_ATOMS: atom_id res chain seq x y z
N MET A 1 66.18 -6.08 15.75
CA MET A 1 64.88 -5.94 16.46
C MET A 1 63.74 -6.22 15.49
N LYS A 2 63.05 -7.38 15.60
CA LYS A 2 61.91 -7.76 14.77
C LYS A 2 60.68 -7.13 15.38
N ARG A 3 60.03 -6.17 14.67
CA ARG A 3 58.73 -5.60 15.05
C ARG A 3 57.63 -6.60 14.74
N PHE A 4 56.98 -7.16 15.75
CA PHE A 4 55.77 -7.93 15.64
C PHE A 4 54.60 -6.95 15.45
N VAL A 5 53.98 -6.96 14.29
CA VAL A 5 52.69 -6.24 14.05
C VAL A 5 51.61 -7.21 14.44
N LEU A 6 50.93 -6.94 15.58
CA LEU A 6 49.77 -7.66 16.02
C LEU A 6 48.55 -7.17 15.22
N LEU A 7 48.13 -7.96 14.23
CA LEU A 7 46.87 -7.71 13.48
C LEU A 7 45.71 -8.17 14.33
N ILE A 8 45.02 -7.26 14.98
CA ILE A 8 43.77 -7.56 15.70
C ILE A 8 42.66 -7.64 14.67
N LEU A 9 42.23 -8.87 14.37
CA LEU A 9 41.02 -9.12 13.57
C LEU A 9 39.79 -8.83 14.45
N ILE A 10 39.21 -7.63 14.29
CA ILE A 10 37.93 -7.30 14.92
C ILE A 10 36.83 -8.02 14.11
N CYS A 11 36.45 -9.20 14.57
CA CYS A 11 35.26 -9.87 14.06
C CYS A 11 34.05 -9.04 14.50
N GLY A 12 33.47 -8.29 13.59
CA GLY A 12 32.25 -7.53 13.86
C GLY A 12 31.09 -8.52 14.10
N TYR A 13 30.70 -8.68 15.32
CA TYR A 13 29.43 -9.36 15.64
C TYR A 13 28.29 -8.41 15.25
N SER A 14 27.54 -8.75 14.21
CA SER A 14 26.27 -8.11 13.93
C SER A 14 25.27 -8.65 14.97
N PHE A 15 24.76 -7.79 15.82
CA PHE A 15 23.66 -8.13 16.73
C PHE A 15 22.37 -7.80 16.03
N ALA A 16 21.43 -8.76 15.97
CA ALA A 16 20.07 -8.52 15.52
C ALA A 16 19.45 -7.36 16.31
N SER A 17 18.97 -6.36 15.61
CA SER A 17 18.31 -5.20 16.20
C SER A 17 16.80 -5.38 16.18
N ASN A 18 16.11 -4.74 17.12
CA ASN A 18 14.66 -4.66 17.14
C ASN A 18 14.23 -3.22 16.83
N TYR A 19 13.50 -3.07 15.74
CA TYR A 19 12.89 -1.80 15.36
C TYR A 19 11.38 -1.84 15.62
N TYR A 20 10.81 -0.67 15.84
CA TYR A 20 9.40 -0.51 16.13
C TYR A 20 8.81 0.54 15.20
N VAL A 21 7.61 0.24 14.68
CA VAL A 21 6.87 1.12 13.79
C VAL A 21 5.49 1.39 14.36
N SER A 22 5.07 2.64 14.35
CA SER A 22 3.77 3.09 14.84
C SER A 22 3.25 4.26 14.00
N ASN A 23 1.96 4.27 13.68
CA ASN A 23 1.31 5.41 13.02
C ASN A 23 1.44 6.73 13.80
N GLN A 24 1.76 6.66 15.10
CA GLN A 24 2.01 7.80 15.98
C GLN A 24 3.50 8.17 16.07
N GLY A 25 4.37 7.43 15.38
CA GLY A 25 5.81 7.64 15.35
C GLY A 25 6.25 8.77 14.43
N SER A 26 7.57 8.85 14.24
CA SER A 26 8.20 9.74 13.26
C SER A 26 9.37 9.02 12.60
N ASP A 27 9.57 9.23 11.30
CA ASP A 27 10.68 8.62 10.56
C ASP A 27 12.05 9.27 10.89
N GLU A 28 12.04 10.33 11.69
CA GLU A 28 13.24 10.94 12.27
C GLU A 28 13.65 10.28 13.60
N ASN A 29 12.80 9.42 14.15
CA ASN A 29 13.08 8.70 15.39
C ASN A 29 14.11 7.58 15.16
N PRO A 30 14.73 7.06 16.24
CA PRO A 30 15.68 5.96 16.16
C PRO A 30 15.04 4.57 15.97
N GLY A 31 13.71 4.45 15.92
CA GLY A 31 13.01 3.17 15.76
C GLY A 31 12.92 2.31 17.03
N THR A 32 13.12 2.90 18.21
CA THR A 32 12.94 2.19 19.48
C THR A 32 11.46 2.15 19.89
N ILE A 33 11.11 1.28 20.84
CA ILE A 33 9.73 1.19 21.35
C ILE A 33 9.17 2.52 21.89
N ASN A 34 10.02 3.34 22.50
CA ASN A 34 9.62 4.65 23.05
C ASN A 34 9.66 5.78 22.01
N SER A 35 10.32 5.55 20.88
CA SER A 35 10.47 6.51 19.78
C SER A 35 10.46 5.72 18.46
N PRO A 36 9.29 5.18 18.06
CA PRO A 36 9.17 4.33 16.89
C PRO A 36 9.23 5.12 15.58
N PHE A 37 9.57 4.46 14.51
CA PHE A 37 9.38 4.97 13.16
C PHE A 37 7.89 5.17 12.88
N LYS A 38 7.57 6.01 11.92
CA LYS A 38 6.20 6.22 11.46
C LYS A 38 5.79 5.23 10.38
N THR A 39 6.70 4.93 9.47
CA THR A 39 6.44 4.12 8.27
C THR A 39 7.19 2.80 8.30
N ILE A 40 6.57 1.76 7.72
CA ILE A 40 7.22 0.47 7.51
C ILE A 40 8.38 0.63 6.52
N GLN A 41 8.21 1.51 5.50
CA GLN A 41 9.27 1.79 4.55
C GLN A 41 10.54 2.31 5.23
N LYS A 42 10.40 3.21 6.20
CA LYS A 42 11.56 3.69 6.97
C LYS A 42 12.29 2.57 7.71
N ALA A 43 11.55 1.64 8.31
CA ALA A 43 12.17 0.47 8.91
C ALA A 43 12.86 -0.40 7.86
N ALA A 44 12.21 -0.63 6.71
CA ALA A 44 12.76 -1.40 5.60
C ALA A 44 14.06 -0.81 5.03
N ASP A 45 14.23 0.52 5.08
CA ASP A 45 15.43 1.22 4.57
C ASP A 45 16.65 1.08 5.50
N VAL A 46 16.44 0.75 6.77
CA VAL A 46 17.53 0.73 7.77
C VAL A 46 17.87 -0.67 8.28
N VAL A 47 17.03 -1.67 8.04
CA VAL A 47 17.24 -3.02 8.55
C VAL A 47 18.39 -3.73 7.85
N ALA A 48 19.01 -4.63 8.58
CA ALA A 48 20.01 -5.57 8.12
C ALA A 48 19.54 -7.03 8.35
N GLU A 49 20.32 -7.98 7.88
CA GLU A 49 20.05 -9.40 8.13
C GLU A 49 19.96 -9.70 9.63
N GLY A 50 18.99 -10.52 10.01
CA GLY A 50 18.71 -10.91 11.39
C GLY A 50 17.84 -9.92 12.17
N ASP A 51 17.56 -8.72 11.64
CA ASP A 51 16.77 -7.71 12.34
C ASP A 51 15.27 -8.07 12.39
N ILE A 52 14.60 -7.56 13.43
CA ILE A 52 13.17 -7.75 13.66
C ILE A 52 12.47 -6.40 13.68
N ILE A 53 11.45 -6.26 12.84
CA ILE A 53 10.59 -5.10 12.77
C ILE A 53 9.26 -5.42 13.45
N ASN A 54 8.98 -4.73 14.54
CA ASN A 54 7.77 -4.89 15.34
C ASN A 54 6.78 -3.78 14.96
N LEU A 55 5.65 -4.18 14.39
CA LEU A 55 4.57 -3.28 13.98
C LEU A 55 3.58 -3.14 15.13
N LEU A 56 3.34 -1.92 15.62
CA LEU A 56 2.33 -1.63 16.61
C LEU A 56 0.94 -1.60 15.97
N GLU A 57 -0.10 -1.67 16.79
CA GLU A 57 -1.49 -1.65 16.33
C GLU A 57 -1.77 -0.49 15.38
N GLY A 58 -2.42 -0.80 14.24
CA GLY A 58 -2.84 0.21 13.29
C GLY A 58 -3.02 -0.29 11.87
N SER A 59 -3.49 0.61 10.99
CA SER A 59 -3.54 0.40 9.55
C SER A 59 -2.46 1.25 8.89
N TYR A 60 -1.60 0.62 8.12
CA TYR A 60 -0.49 1.24 7.41
C TYR A 60 -0.84 1.26 5.93
N HIS A 61 -1.08 2.46 5.39
CA HIS A 61 -1.40 2.67 3.98
C HIS A 61 -0.12 3.05 3.22
N GLU A 62 0.64 2.04 2.85
CA GLU A 62 1.92 2.24 2.18
C GLU A 62 2.29 1.05 1.30
N GLU A 63 3.06 1.33 0.27
CA GLU A 63 3.78 0.34 -0.52
C GLU A 63 5.20 0.22 0.02
N VAL A 64 5.59 -0.97 0.47
CA VAL A 64 6.90 -1.21 1.06
C VAL A 64 7.80 -1.91 0.05
N THR A 65 8.94 -1.29 -0.24
CA THR A 65 9.95 -1.85 -1.14
C THR A 65 11.22 -2.19 -0.38
N LEU A 66 11.66 -3.44 -0.47
CA LEU A 66 12.94 -3.88 0.07
C LEU A 66 14.01 -3.75 -1.03
N ASN A 67 14.82 -2.68 -0.94
CA ASN A 67 15.88 -2.43 -1.91
C ASN A 67 17.22 -2.96 -1.38
N ASN A 68 17.81 -3.94 -2.09
CA ASN A 68 19.14 -4.50 -1.79
C ASN A 68 19.30 -5.02 -0.35
N THR A 69 18.20 -5.28 0.34
CA THR A 69 18.18 -5.80 1.70
C THR A 69 17.55 -7.18 1.68
N SER A 70 18.30 -8.18 2.07
CA SER A 70 17.82 -9.56 2.19
C SER A 70 18.40 -10.19 3.45
N GLY A 71 17.64 -11.07 4.06
CA GLY A 71 18.16 -11.93 5.10
C GLY A 71 19.08 -13.01 4.51
N SER A 72 19.90 -13.61 5.35
CA SER A 72 20.71 -14.77 5.01
C SER A 72 20.12 -16.06 5.62
N GLN A 73 20.71 -17.20 5.27
CA GLN A 73 20.28 -18.48 5.83
C GLN A 73 20.60 -18.52 7.34
N GLY A 74 19.54 -18.51 8.14
CA GLY A 74 19.64 -18.48 9.61
C GLY A 74 19.49 -17.08 10.22
N GLU A 75 19.55 -16.02 9.43
CA GLU A 75 19.39 -14.62 9.87
C GLU A 75 18.35 -13.88 8.98
N PRO A 76 17.07 -14.29 8.98
CA PRO A 76 16.05 -13.63 8.18
C PRO A 76 15.71 -12.27 8.77
N ILE A 77 15.27 -11.33 7.90
CA ILE A 77 14.60 -10.11 8.33
C ILE A 77 13.16 -10.48 8.63
N ILE A 78 12.67 -10.12 9.83
CA ILE A 78 11.34 -10.50 10.29
C ILE A 78 10.48 -9.25 10.48
N PHE A 79 9.33 -9.21 9.81
CA PHE A 79 8.26 -8.27 10.08
C PHE A 79 7.17 -8.99 10.84
N GLN A 80 6.82 -8.49 12.01
CA GLN A 80 5.81 -9.12 12.86
C GLN A 80 4.98 -8.09 13.63
N PRO A 81 3.72 -8.41 13.99
CA PRO A 81 2.97 -7.58 14.92
C PRO A 81 3.61 -7.61 16.31
N PHE A 82 3.68 -6.46 16.95
CA PHE A 82 4.12 -6.38 18.34
C PHE A 82 3.02 -6.92 19.27
N ASN A 83 3.36 -7.78 20.23
CA ASN A 83 2.42 -8.35 21.23
C ASN A 83 1.12 -8.95 20.66
N ASN A 84 1.12 -9.47 19.45
CA ASN A 84 -0.08 -9.89 18.71
C ASN A 84 -1.08 -8.76 18.43
N ASP A 85 -0.61 -7.53 18.33
CA ASP A 85 -1.41 -6.38 17.96
C ASP A 85 -2.09 -6.60 16.60
N ARG A 86 -3.26 -5.96 16.42
CA ARG A 86 -3.93 -5.99 15.12
C ARG A 86 -3.27 -5.02 14.16
N VAL A 87 -2.48 -5.55 13.24
CA VAL A 87 -1.80 -4.80 12.18
C VAL A 87 -2.47 -5.08 10.85
N ILE A 88 -2.76 -4.02 10.09
CA ILE A 88 -3.27 -4.09 8.74
C ILE A 88 -2.31 -3.33 7.84
N ILE A 89 -1.73 -4.02 6.87
CA ILE A 89 -0.97 -3.38 5.80
C ILE A 89 -1.92 -3.29 4.60
N ASP A 90 -2.17 -2.06 4.17
CA ASP A 90 -3.17 -1.74 3.14
C ASP A 90 -2.48 -0.95 2.02
N GLY A 91 -2.44 -1.52 0.82
CA GLY A 91 -1.86 -0.89 -0.36
C GLY A 91 -2.74 0.19 -0.99
N THR A 92 -3.87 0.54 -0.35
CA THR A 92 -4.74 1.61 -0.85
C THR A 92 -4.26 2.99 -0.40
N ARG A 93 -4.58 4.01 -1.21
CA ARG A 93 -4.37 5.42 -0.85
C ARG A 93 -5.66 6.00 -0.30
N PRO A 94 -5.69 6.48 0.95
CA PRO A 94 -6.89 7.09 1.51
C PRO A 94 -7.23 8.40 0.82
N ILE A 95 -8.51 8.60 0.52
CA ILE A 95 -9.02 9.86 -0.01
C ILE A 95 -9.30 10.80 1.17
N THR A 96 -8.42 11.78 1.36
CA THR A 96 -8.51 12.77 2.45
C THR A 96 -9.12 14.11 2.00
N SER A 97 -9.38 14.28 0.69
CA SER A 97 -9.98 15.48 0.14
C SER A 97 -11.42 15.67 0.64
N LEU A 98 -11.84 16.93 0.78
CA LEU A 98 -13.19 17.23 1.23
C LEU A 98 -14.23 16.82 0.18
N TRP A 99 -15.23 16.09 0.63
CA TRP A 99 -16.38 15.74 -0.17
C TRP A 99 -17.43 16.85 -0.13
N THR A 100 -17.94 17.25 -1.26
CA THR A 100 -18.99 18.25 -1.39
C THR A 100 -20.23 17.63 -2.00
N ASN A 101 -21.41 18.01 -1.51
CA ASN A 101 -22.67 17.59 -2.14
C ASN A 101 -22.80 18.26 -3.49
N HIS A 102 -23.03 17.48 -4.54
CA HIS A 102 -23.22 17.98 -5.89
C HIS A 102 -24.72 18.16 -6.20
N GLN A 103 -25.52 17.10 -6.05
CA GLN A 103 -26.95 17.13 -6.30
C GLN A 103 -27.63 15.94 -5.60
N GLY A 104 -28.64 16.17 -4.79
CA GLY A 104 -29.34 15.12 -4.05
C GLY A 104 -28.36 14.29 -3.22
N ASN A 105 -28.28 12.99 -3.50
CA ASN A 105 -27.36 12.07 -2.81
C ASN A 105 -26.03 11.87 -3.53
N ILE A 106 -25.70 12.72 -4.50
CA ILE A 106 -24.45 12.64 -5.25
C ILE A 106 -23.41 13.52 -4.57
N TRP A 107 -22.31 12.93 -4.18
CA TRP A 107 -21.16 13.60 -3.59
C TRP A 107 -19.98 13.58 -4.56
N LYS A 108 -19.19 14.62 -4.55
CA LYS A 108 -17.99 14.74 -5.37
C LYS A 108 -16.81 15.23 -4.56
N THR A 109 -15.63 14.81 -4.95
CA THR A 109 -14.34 15.32 -4.48
C THR A 109 -13.38 15.43 -5.65
N GLU A 110 -12.37 16.27 -5.51
CA GLU A 110 -11.30 16.40 -6.49
C GLU A 110 -10.11 15.55 -6.05
N LEU A 111 -9.50 14.85 -7.00
CA LEU A 111 -8.33 14.02 -6.79
C LEU A 111 -7.22 14.48 -7.73
N ASP A 112 -5.99 14.45 -7.25
CA ASP A 112 -4.78 14.78 -7.99
C ASP A 112 -4.09 13.54 -8.60
N PHE A 113 -4.78 12.41 -8.58
CA PHE A 113 -4.30 11.13 -9.09
C PHE A 113 -5.40 10.32 -9.75
N ASP A 114 -5.01 9.40 -10.63
CA ASP A 114 -5.93 8.49 -11.30
C ASP A 114 -6.42 7.41 -10.35
N VAL A 115 -7.71 7.13 -10.38
CA VAL A 115 -8.35 6.07 -9.59
C VAL A 115 -8.69 4.89 -10.50
N TRP A 116 -8.12 3.75 -10.21
CA TRP A 116 -8.38 2.48 -10.91
C TRP A 116 -9.37 1.60 -10.16
N GLN A 117 -9.35 1.69 -8.84
CA GLN A 117 -10.22 0.96 -7.93
C GLN A 117 -10.61 1.91 -6.79
N LEU A 118 -11.85 1.84 -6.37
CA LEU A 118 -12.36 2.58 -5.22
C LEU A 118 -12.90 1.58 -4.21
N PHE A 119 -12.50 1.73 -2.96
CA PHE A 119 -13.00 0.93 -1.84
C PHE A 119 -13.76 1.85 -0.88
N LEU A 120 -14.96 1.42 -0.48
CA LEU A 120 -15.75 2.02 0.58
C LEU A 120 -16.00 0.95 1.64
N ASP A 121 -15.61 1.21 2.88
CA ASP A 121 -15.72 0.26 3.98
C ASP A 121 -15.11 -1.12 3.67
N ARG A 122 -13.98 -1.13 2.93
CA ARG A 122 -13.26 -2.32 2.43
C ARG A 122 -14.00 -3.12 1.35
N GLU A 123 -15.11 -2.62 0.85
CA GLU A 123 -15.80 -3.18 -0.31
C GLU A 123 -15.40 -2.45 -1.58
N GLU A 124 -14.96 -3.19 -2.58
CA GLU A 124 -14.65 -2.61 -3.89
C GLU A 124 -15.92 -2.10 -4.55
N GLN A 125 -15.86 -0.86 -5.02
CA GLN A 125 -16.95 -0.20 -5.72
C GLN A 125 -16.78 -0.38 -7.23
N VAL A 126 -17.89 -0.64 -7.91
CA VAL A 126 -17.88 -0.74 -9.37
C VAL A 126 -17.77 0.66 -9.96
N MET A 127 -16.81 0.86 -10.85
CA MET A 127 -16.71 2.09 -11.63
C MET A 127 -18.00 2.36 -12.38
N ALA A 128 -18.37 3.63 -12.50
CA ALA A 128 -19.59 4.03 -13.21
C ALA A 128 -19.63 3.39 -14.61
N ARG A 129 -20.70 2.66 -14.88
CA ARG A 129 -20.88 1.91 -16.13
C ARG A 129 -22.36 1.78 -16.47
N TRP A 130 -22.64 1.50 -17.69
CA TRP A 130 -23.97 1.15 -18.18
C TRP A 130 -23.88 -0.12 -19.04
N PRO A 131 -24.77 -1.12 -18.86
CA PRO A 131 -25.75 -1.28 -17.74
C PRO A 131 -25.08 -1.38 -16.38
N ASN A 132 -25.80 -1.04 -15.31
CA ASN A 132 -25.32 -1.19 -13.95
C ASN A 132 -24.98 -2.65 -13.63
N ALA A 133 -23.91 -2.83 -12.91
CA ALA A 133 -23.43 -4.15 -12.50
C ALA A 133 -22.87 -4.10 -11.07
N ASN A 134 -22.77 -5.27 -10.42
CA ASN A 134 -22.32 -5.38 -9.06
C ASN A 134 -21.39 -6.60 -8.89
N PHE A 135 -20.40 -6.48 -8.02
CA PHE A 135 -19.52 -7.60 -7.67
C PHE A 135 -20.23 -8.67 -6.84
N LYS A 136 -21.18 -8.26 -5.98
CA LYS A 136 -21.87 -9.18 -5.05
C LYS A 136 -22.75 -10.22 -5.76
N ASP A 137 -23.38 -9.83 -6.86
CA ASP A 137 -24.25 -10.72 -7.66
C ASP A 137 -23.55 -11.31 -8.88
N GLY A 138 -22.29 -10.96 -9.08
CA GLY A 138 -21.49 -11.43 -10.22
C GLY A 138 -21.84 -10.79 -11.56
N SER A 139 -22.77 -9.83 -11.60
CA SER A 139 -23.21 -9.17 -12.83
C SER A 139 -22.08 -8.40 -13.55
N VAL A 140 -21.04 -8.02 -12.84
CA VAL A 140 -19.83 -7.42 -13.42
C VAL A 140 -19.20 -8.34 -14.48
N TRP A 141 -19.33 -9.65 -14.33
CA TRP A 141 -18.75 -10.66 -15.22
C TRP A 141 -19.73 -11.16 -16.29
N ASP A 142 -21.02 -10.81 -16.19
CA ASP A 142 -22.04 -11.17 -17.17
C ASP A 142 -21.94 -10.28 -18.42
N LYS A 143 -21.20 -10.76 -19.39
CA LYS A 143 -20.95 -10.04 -20.64
C LYS A 143 -22.19 -9.92 -21.52
N GLU A 144 -23.13 -10.83 -21.40
CA GLU A 144 -24.31 -10.87 -22.28
C GLU A 144 -25.33 -9.79 -21.86
N ASN A 145 -25.55 -9.63 -20.56
CA ASN A 145 -26.65 -8.78 -20.06
C ASN A 145 -26.15 -7.47 -19.42
N HIS A 146 -24.89 -7.43 -18.96
CA HIS A 146 -24.37 -6.32 -18.16
C HIS A 146 -23.15 -5.62 -18.81
N TRP A 147 -22.87 -5.88 -20.07
CA TRP A 147 -21.87 -5.15 -20.83
C TRP A 147 -22.54 -4.42 -21.99
N ALA A 148 -22.19 -3.15 -22.20
CA ALA A 148 -22.63 -2.42 -23.38
C ALA A 148 -21.95 -3.04 -24.62
N HIS A 149 -22.76 -3.53 -25.53
CA HIS A 149 -22.29 -4.03 -26.82
C HIS A 149 -22.33 -2.89 -27.85
N GLY A 150 -21.21 -2.60 -28.48
CA GLY A 150 -21.17 -1.70 -29.62
C GLY A 150 -21.92 -2.34 -30.80
N THR A 151 -22.78 -1.59 -31.44
CA THR A 151 -23.34 -1.98 -32.73
C THR A 151 -22.32 -1.69 -33.81
N MET A 152 -22.10 -2.62 -34.74
CA MET A 152 -21.26 -2.43 -35.92
C MET A 152 -21.90 -1.53 -36.98
N ASP A 153 -22.87 -0.71 -36.58
CA ASP A 153 -23.48 0.27 -37.49
C ASP A 153 -22.53 1.44 -37.67
N GLN A 154 -21.91 1.49 -38.84
CA GLN A 154 -20.98 2.56 -39.21
C GLN A 154 -21.64 3.93 -39.35
N SER A 155 -22.98 4.02 -39.27
CA SER A 155 -23.71 5.28 -39.30
C SER A 155 -23.87 5.94 -37.96
N CYS A 156 -23.59 5.23 -36.88
CA CYS A 156 -23.71 5.72 -35.53
C CYS A 156 -22.36 5.68 -34.82
N LEU A 157 -21.67 6.80 -34.81
CA LEU A 157 -20.55 7.04 -33.88
C LEU A 157 -21.12 7.21 -32.46
N LEU A 158 -21.79 6.19 -31.96
CA LEU A 158 -22.19 6.14 -30.58
C LEU A 158 -20.94 5.83 -29.75
N TYR A 159 -20.27 6.86 -29.34
CA TYR A 159 -19.39 6.79 -28.19
C TYR A 159 -20.24 6.51 -26.96
N THR A 160 -20.52 5.25 -26.77
CA THR A 160 -21.19 4.76 -25.58
C THR A 160 -20.19 4.69 -24.46
N SER A 161 -19.96 5.74 -23.80
CA SER A 161 -19.09 5.85 -22.65
C SER A 161 -17.64 6.19 -22.99
N PRO A 162 -17.19 7.39 -22.65
CA PRO A 162 -15.76 7.67 -22.62
C PRO A 162 -15.11 6.65 -21.66
N SER A 163 -14.13 5.93 -22.16
CA SER A 163 -13.29 5.13 -21.28
C SER A 163 -12.74 6.05 -20.19
N PRO A 164 -12.70 5.64 -18.93
CA PRO A 164 -12.02 6.39 -17.89
C PRO A 164 -10.58 6.76 -18.24
N ARG A 165 -9.99 6.05 -19.22
CA ARG A 165 -8.64 6.32 -19.75
C ARG A 165 -8.57 7.55 -20.66
N ASP A 166 -9.68 8.05 -21.14
CA ASP A 166 -9.65 9.14 -22.14
C ASP A 166 -9.53 10.53 -21.52
N GLY A 167 -9.46 10.64 -20.20
CA GLY A 167 -9.19 11.91 -19.49
C GLY A 167 -10.14 13.06 -19.84
N ARG A 168 -11.31 12.77 -20.42
CA ARG A 168 -12.27 13.74 -20.91
C ARG A 168 -13.63 13.54 -20.25
N ILE A 169 -13.65 13.83 -18.99
CA ILE A 169 -14.92 14.10 -18.31
C ILE A 169 -14.82 15.49 -17.71
#